data_1e87ce332b1f14cec094588a0a999710
#
_entry.id   1e87ce332b1f14cec094588a0a999710
#
_cell.length_a   1.000
_cell.length_b   1.000
_cell.length_c   1.000
_cell.angle_alpha   90.00
_cell.angle_beta   90.00
_cell.angle_gamma   90.00
#
_symmetry.space_group_name_H-M   'P 1'
#
loop_
_entity.id
_entity.type
_entity.pdbx_description
1 polymer ?
#
loop_
_entity_poly.entity_id
_entity_poly.type
_entity_poly.pdbx_seq_one_letter_code
_entity_poly.pdbx_strand_id
1 'polypeptide(L)'
;MSRGLGDVYKRQELMCELREKMGTAIMLITHDMGVVAETADDVLVLYAGKAVEYGSIEDIFERPKHPYTQGLLNSIPRLDEDVELLNTIEGTVPAPDAMPAGCRFAPRCPYGKDRCMKEKPGVYHAGNSLVSCFRYEGEKE
;
A
#
# COMPACT_ATOMS: atom_id res chain seq x y z
N MET A 1 -12.35 28.77 -6.04
CA MET A 1 -11.02 29.01 -6.63
C MET A 1 -10.24 27.71 -6.72
N SER A 2 -10.21 27.12 -7.87
CA SER A 2 -9.62 25.79 -8.10
C SER A 2 -8.17 25.88 -8.61
N ARG A 3 -7.29 26.55 -7.88
CA ARG A 3 -5.86 26.62 -8.26
C ARG A 3 -5.06 25.34 -7.93
N GLY A 4 -5.57 24.46 -7.10
CA GLY A 4 -4.85 23.23 -6.67
C GLY A 4 -4.99 22.06 -7.63
N LEU A 5 -6.15 21.82 -8.21
CA LEU A 5 -6.41 20.67 -9.08
C LEU A 5 -5.65 20.76 -10.43
N GLY A 6 -5.58 21.95 -11.02
CA GLY A 6 -4.84 22.14 -12.28
C GLY A 6 -3.33 21.94 -12.16
N ASP A 7 -2.74 22.22 -11.00
CA ASP A 7 -1.31 22.03 -10.76
C ASP A 7 -0.94 20.56 -10.54
N VAL A 8 -1.82 19.77 -9.94
CA VAL A 8 -1.62 18.33 -9.75
C VAL A 8 -1.64 17.61 -11.08
N TYR A 9 -2.63 17.88 -11.94
CA TYR A 9 -2.71 17.29 -13.28
C TYR A 9 -1.52 17.67 -14.16
N LYS A 10 -1.09 18.92 -14.12
CA LYS A 10 0.08 19.38 -14.89
C LYS A 10 1.38 18.70 -14.45
N ARG A 11 1.55 18.45 -13.15
CA ARG A 11 2.72 17.72 -12.64
C ARG A 11 2.70 16.26 -13.06
N GLN A 12 1.55 15.60 -13.05
CA GLN A 12 1.39 14.22 -13.52
C GLN A 12 1.69 14.10 -15.00
N GLU A 13 1.12 15.00 -15.83
CA GLU A 13 1.37 15.06 -17.26
C GLU A 13 2.84 15.27 -17.56
N LEU A 14 3.51 16.19 -16.86
CA LEU A 14 4.94 16.44 -17.01
C LEU A 14 5.79 15.22 -16.63
N MET A 15 5.45 14.52 -15.56
CA MET A 15 6.14 13.27 -15.16
C MET A 15 6.00 12.19 -16.22
N CYS A 16 4.80 12.00 -16.77
CA CYS A 16 4.57 11.03 -17.84
C CYS A 16 5.36 11.40 -19.11
N GLU A 17 5.37 12.67 -19.49
CA GLU A 17 6.16 13.14 -20.64
C GLU A 17 7.67 12.94 -20.44
N LEU A 18 8.20 13.23 -19.26
CA LEU A 18 9.62 13.02 -18.95
C LEU A 18 9.99 11.53 -19.02
N ARG A 19 9.11 10.67 -18.51
CA ARG A 19 9.32 9.21 -18.57
C ARG A 19 9.38 8.72 -20.02
N GLU A 20 8.42 9.14 -20.84
CA GLU A 20 8.33 8.71 -22.25
C GLU A 20 9.44 9.28 -23.13
N LYS A 21 9.75 10.57 -22.97
CA LYS A 21 10.73 11.26 -23.84
C LYS A 21 12.17 11.01 -23.44
N MET A 22 12.45 10.82 -22.16
CA MET A 22 13.82 10.71 -21.64
C MET A 22 14.18 9.28 -21.17
N GLY A 23 13.24 8.35 -21.17
CA GLY A 23 13.46 6.98 -20.64
C GLY A 23 13.85 6.95 -19.16
N THR A 24 13.40 7.95 -18.38
CA THR A 24 13.76 8.11 -16.97
C THR A 24 12.85 7.28 -16.11
N ALA A 25 13.41 6.54 -15.15
CA ALA A 25 12.66 5.93 -14.07
C ALA A 25 12.27 7.00 -13.04
N ILE A 26 11.01 7.00 -12.59
CA ILE A 26 10.48 7.94 -11.61
C ILE A 26 10.06 7.17 -10.38
N MET A 27 10.58 7.55 -9.21
CA MET A 27 10.09 7.09 -7.91
C MET A 27 9.21 8.17 -7.30
N LEU A 28 7.93 7.87 -7.14
CA LEU A 28 6.96 8.76 -6.52
C LEU A 28 6.65 8.29 -5.11
N ILE A 29 6.83 9.16 -4.12
CA ILE A 29 6.44 8.91 -2.73
C ILE A 29 5.19 9.73 -2.44
N THR A 30 4.08 9.05 -2.20
CA THR A 30 2.79 9.68 -1.99
C THR A 30 1.87 8.80 -1.14
N HIS A 31 0.87 9.40 -0.54
CA HIS A 31 -0.26 8.72 0.11
C HIS A 31 -1.55 8.81 -0.72
N ASP A 32 -1.50 9.45 -1.87
CA ASP A 32 -2.66 9.60 -2.78
C ASP A 32 -2.75 8.38 -3.70
N MET A 33 -3.65 7.48 -3.39
CA MET A 33 -3.87 6.24 -4.15
C MET A 33 -4.42 6.49 -5.54
N GLY A 34 -5.14 7.59 -5.76
CA GLY A 34 -5.62 7.99 -7.09
C GLY A 34 -4.45 8.33 -8.01
N VAL A 35 -3.48 9.09 -7.52
CA VAL A 35 -2.26 9.42 -8.27
C VAL A 35 -1.46 8.15 -8.58
N VAL A 36 -1.32 7.26 -7.60
CA VAL A 36 -0.63 5.98 -7.78
C VAL A 36 -1.30 5.14 -8.86
N ALA A 37 -2.63 5.02 -8.83
CA ALA A 37 -3.38 4.26 -9.82
C ALA A 37 -3.20 4.73 -11.25
N GLU A 38 -3.02 6.05 -11.45
CA GLU A 38 -2.88 6.64 -12.78
C GLU A 38 -1.44 6.65 -13.31
N THR A 39 -0.44 6.64 -12.43
CA THR A 39 0.96 6.95 -12.84
C THR A 39 1.95 5.83 -12.58
N ALA A 40 1.67 4.91 -11.66
CA ALA A 40 2.62 3.88 -11.28
C ALA A 40 2.53 2.62 -12.15
N ASP A 41 3.66 2.00 -12.42
CA ASP A 41 3.76 0.66 -12.99
C ASP A 41 3.85 -0.38 -11.87
N ASP A 42 4.70 -0.12 -10.88
CA ASP A 42 4.91 -0.95 -9.69
C ASP A 42 4.67 -0.15 -8.42
N VAL A 43 4.24 -0.81 -7.38
CA VAL A 43 3.92 -0.19 -6.09
C VAL A 43 4.62 -0.91 -4.95
N LEU A 44 5.30 -0.16 -4.10
CA LEU A 44 5.82 -0.61 -2.82
C LEU A 44 4.99 0.03 -1.70
N VAL A 45 4.28 -0.80 -0.95
CA VAL A 45 3.49 -0.35 0.19
C VAL A 45 4.34 -0.37 1.46
N LEU A 46 4.39 0.78 2.14
CA LEU A 46 5.12 0.95 3.40
C LEU A 46 4.14 1.17 4.56
N TYR A 47 4.40 0.51 5.68
CA TYR A 47 3.71 0.75 6.95
C TYR A 47 4.73 0.98 8.06
N ALA A 48 4.61 2.10 8.76
CA ALA A 48 5.51 2.47 9.87
C ALA A 48 7.00 2.29 9.51
N GLY A 49 7.40 2.68 8.30
CA GLY A 49 8.77 2.60 7.80
C GLY A 49 9.24 1.19 7.39
N LYS A 50 8.33 0.22 7.26
CA LYS A 50 8.63 -1.13 6.76
C LYS A 50 7.85 -1.45 5.50
N ALA A 51 8.54 -2.04 4.53
CA ALA A 51 7.90 -2.58 3.34
C ALA A 51 7.01 -3.77 3.74
N VAL A 52 5.76 -3.73 3.33
CA VAL A 52 4.78 -4.79 3.63
C VAL A 52 4.33 -5.54 2.40
N GLU A 53 4.27 -4.88 1.25
CA GLU A 53 3.88 -5.50 -0.01
C GLU A 53 4.52 -4.79 -1.20
N TYR A 54 4.89 -5.54 -2.23
CA TYR A 54 5.39 -5.03 -3.50
C TYR A 54 4.79 -5.83 -4.65
N GLY A 55 4.36 -5.15 -5.68
CA GLY A 55 3.81 -5.78 -6.88
C GLY A 55 3.47 -4.77 -7.96
N SER A 56 2.96 -5.27 -9.09
CA SER A 56 2.43 -4.41 -10.14
C SER A 56 1.24 -3.60 -9.64
N ILE A 57 0.95 -2.48 -10.29
CA ILE A 57 -0.22 -1.66 -9.96
C ILE A 57 -1.51 -2.49 -9.97
N GLU A 58 -1.66 -3.38 -10.94
CA GLU A 58 -2.81 -4.27 -11.07
C GLU A 58 -2.91 -5.25 -9.89
N ASP A 59 -1.80 -5.90 -9.51
CA ASP A 59 -1.80 -6.85 -8.40
C ASP A 59 -2.11 -6.19 -7.06
N ILE A 60 -1.56 -5.00 -6.83
CA ILE A 60 -1.80 -4.25 -5.58
C ILE A 60 -3.24 -3.77 -5.48
N PHE A 61 -3.83 -3.24 -6.56
CA PHE A 61 -5.18 -2.68 -6.52
C PHE A 61 -6.29 -3.73 -6.63
N GLU A 62 -6.11 -4.76 -7.44
CA GLU A 62 -7.14 -5.79 -7.65
C GLU A 62 -7.01 -6.97 -6.71
N ARG A 63 -5.79 -7.32 -6.32
CA ARG A 63 -5.46 -8.52 -5.54
C ARG A 63 -4.52 -8.25 -4.37
N PRO A 64 -4.79 -7.24 -3.53
CA PRO A 64 -3.93 -6.92 -2.40
C PRO A 64 -3.80 -8.11 -1.45
N LYS A 65 -2.60 -8.38 -0.97
CA LYS A 65 -2.28 -9.53 -0.14
C LYS A 65 -2.11 -9.17 1.34
N HIS A 66 -1.33 -8.13 1.62
CA HIS A 66 -1.10 -7.74 3.00
C HIS A 66 -2.37 -7.12 3.60
N PRO A 67 -2.72 -7.47 4.85
CA PRO A 67 -3.93 -6.92 5.50
C PRO A 67 -3.96 -5.40 5.58
N TYR A 68 -2.81 -4.73 5.72
CA TYR A 68 -2.73 -3.28 5.66
C TYR A 68 -3.09 -2.74 4.28
N THR A 69 -2.55 -3.33 3.22
CA THR A 69 -2.86 -2.93 1.83
C THR A 69 -4.35 -3.10 1.53
N GLN A 70 -4.95 -4.20 1.97
CA GLN A 70 -6.39 -4.44 1.86
C GLN A 70 -7.20 -3.37 2.59
N GLY A 71 -6.83 -3.04 3.82
CA GLY A 71 -7.49 -2.00 4.61
C GLY A 71 -7.33 -0.61 4.00
N LEU A 72 -6.15 -0.30 3.47
CA LEU A 72 -5.86 0.97 2.80
C LEU A 72 -6.74 1.18 1.56
N LEU A 73 -6.87 0.16 0.71
CA LEU A 73 -7.70 0.20 -0.49
C LEU A 73 -9.20 0.21 -0.17
N ASN A 74 -9.64 -0.52 0.85
CA ASN A 74 -11.02 -0.50 1.31
C ASN A 74 -11.44 0.84 1.95
N SER A 75 -10.47 1.68 2.33
CA SER A 75 -10.73 3.03 2.84
C SER A 75 -10.93 4.08 1.75
N ILE A 76 -10.71 3.72 0.48
CA ILE A 76 -10.92 4.62 -0.66
C ILE A 76 -12.41 4.63 -0.98
N PRO A 77 -13.05 5.82 -1.04
CA PRO A 77 -14.44 5.93 -1.45
C PRO A 77 -14.62 5.40 -2.88
N ARG A 78 -15.51 4.44 -3.08
CA ARG A 78 -15.95 4.04 -4.42
C ARG A 78 -17.08 4.96 -4.85
N LEU A 79 -16.95 5.54 -6.03
CA LEU A 79 -17.96 6.46 -6.58
C LEU A 79 -19.30 5.76 -6.90
N ASP A 80 -19.29 4.43 -6.94
CA ASP A 80 -20.41 3.60 -7.37
C ASP A 80 -21.25 3.03 -6.21
N GLU A 81 -20.80 3.23 -4.98
CA GLU A 81 -21.50 2.72 -3.80
C GLU A 81 -21.84 3.88 -2.85
N ASP A 82 -23.13 4.03 -2.53
CA ASP A 82 -23.60 4.85 -1.41
C ASP A 82 -23.17 4.22 -0.08
N VAL A 83 -21.86 4.32 0.23
CA VAL A 83 -21.34 3.79 1.49
C VAL A 83 -21.48 4.88 2.55
N GLU A 84 -22.48 4.72 3.41
CA GLU A 84 -22.70 5.61 4.56
C GLU A 84 -21.51 5.62 5.56
N LEU A 85 -20.64 4.63 5.48
CA LEU A 85 -19.46 4.49 6.36
C LEU A 85 -18.26 4.01 5.56
N LEU A 86 -17.23 4.82 5.48
CA LEU A 86 -15.92 4.40 4.99
C LEU A 86 -15.33 3.34 5.93
N ASN A 87 -14.93 2.21 5.37
CA ASN A 87 -14.20 1.19 6.11
C ASN A 87 -12.79 1.70 6.43
N THR A 88 -12.60 2.22 7.62
CA THR A 88 -11.30 2.67 8.09
C THR A 88 -10.55 1.53 8.77
N ILE A 89 -9.22 1.56 8.71
CA ILE A 89 -8.38 0.66 9.49
C ILE A 89 -8.50 1.07 10.96
N GLU A 90 -9.01 0.18 11.79
CA GLU A 90 -9.18 0.43 13.22
C GLU A 90 -7.84 0.65 13.94
N GLY A 91 -7.88 1.45 14.99
CA GLY A 91 -6.74 1.75 15.82
C GLY A 91 -5.82 2.84 15.25
N THR A 92 -4.69 3.04 15.90
CA THR A 92 -3.68 4.03 15.55
C THR A 92 -2.32 3.37 15.33
N VAL A 93 -1.46 4.00 14.55
CA VAL A 93 -0.07 3.56 14.42
C VAL A 93 0.61 3.67 15.79
N PRO A 94 1.20 2.58 16.33
CA PRO A 94 1.91 2.65 17.60
C PRO A 94 3.04 3.69 17.55
N ALA A 95 3.34 4.31 18.71
CA ALA A 95 4.50 5.16 18.83
C ALA A 95 5.80 4.37 18.57
N PRO A 96 6.87 5.02 18.13
CA PRO A 96 8.13 4.33 17.81
C PRO A 96 8.71 3.48 18.95
N ASP A 97 8.50 3.90 20.18
CA ASP A 97 8.89 3.21 21.41
C ASP A 97 7.93 2.08 21.82
N ALA A 98 6.72 2.06 21.26
CA ALA A 98 5.69 1.05 21.52
C ALA A 98 5.50 0.08 20.36
N MET A 99 6.39 0.09 19.36
CA MET A 99 6.31 -0.83 18.23
C MET A 99 6.54 -2.29 18.68
N PRO A 100 5.75 -3.26 18.18
CA PRO A 100 5.99 -4.66 18.46
C PRO A 100 7.33 -5.12 17.92
N ALA A 101 7.94 -6.10 18.54
CA ALA A 101 9.20 -6.72 18.09
C ALA A 101 9.04 -7.43 16.74
N GLY A 102 7.84 -7.91 16.43
CA GLY A 102 7.49 -8.62 15.22
C GLY A 102 6.97 -7.70 14.09
N CYS A 103 5.83 -8.08 13.54
CA CYS A 103 5.16 -7.29 12.50
C CYS A 103 4.59 -6.00 13.07
N ARG A 104 4.97 -4.87 12.51
CA ARG A 104 4.52 -3.55 12.99
C ARG A 104 3.02 -3.31 12.87
N PHE A 105 2.37 -3.99 11.94
CA PHE A 105 0.91 -3.92 11.75
C PHE A 105 0.13 -4.88 12.66
N ALA A 106 0.79 -5.84 13.32
CA ALA A 106 0.14 -6.85 14.15
C ALA A 106 -0.90 -6.31 15.14
N PRO A 107 -0.69 -5.18 15.86
CA PRO A 107 -1.68 -4.62 16.78
C PRO A 107 -3.00 -4.20 16.14
N ARG A 108 -2.99 -3.92 14.84
CA ARG A 108 -4.16 -3.46 14.07
C ARG A 108 -4.66 -4.49 13.06
N CYS A 109 -3.94 -5.61 12.94
CA CYS A 109 -4.24 -6.64 11.96
C CYS A 109 -5.41 -7.51 12.40
N PRO A 110 -6.49 -7.63 11.58
CA PRO A 110 -7.62 -8.50 11.90
C PRO A 110 -7.23 -9.98 11.93
N TYR A 111 -6.11 -10.36 11.34
CA TYR A 111 -5.55 -11.71 11.32
C TYR A 111 -4.33 -11.86 12.23
N GLY A 112 -4.07 -10.89 13.09
CA GLY A 112 -2.92 -10.88 13.98
C GLY A 112 -2.92 -12.08 14.93
N LYS A 113 -1.75 -12.70 15.08
CA LYS A 113 -1.49 -13.81 16.02
C LYS A 113 -0.37 -13.43 16.97
N ASP A 114 -0.24 -14.15 18.07
CA ASP A 114 0.85 -13.94 19.03
C ASP A 114 2.23 -13.99 18.38
N ARG A 115 2.42 -14.86 17.40
CA ARG A 115 3.65 -14.93 16.60
C ARG A 115 3.94 -13.61 15.89
N CYS A 116 2.91 -12.97 15.33
CA CYS A 116 3.06 -11.69 14.61
C CYS A 116 3.53 -10.56 15.52
N MET A 117 3.23 -10.60 16.80
CA MET A 117 3.71 -9.62 17.78
C MET A 117 5.17 -9.81 18.17
N LYS A 118 5.68 -11.03 18.08
CA LYS A 118 7.00 -11.43 18.60
C LYS A 118 8.05 -11.62 17.52
N GLU A 119 7.64 -12.13 16.35
CA GLU A 119 8.54 -12.51 15.27
C GLU A 119 8.29 -11.62 14.03
N LYS A 120 9.38 -11.24 13.37
CA LYS A 120 9.31 -10.51 12.08
C LYS A 120 9.05 -11.53 10.97
N PRO A 121 8.01 -11.30 10.14
CA PRO A 121 7.82 -12.13 8.96
C PRO A 121 8.96 -11.91 7.96
N GLY A 122 9.29 -12.95 7.22
CA GLY A 122 10.11 -12.83 6.03
C GLY A 122 9.35 -12.17 4.89
N VAL A 123 9.98 -12.13 3.73
CA VAL A 123 9.34 -11.73 2.47
C VAL A 123 9.00 -13.01 1.72
N TYR A 124 7.72 -13.19 1.39
CA TYR A 124 7.19 -14.38 0.73
C TYR A 124 6.57 -14.01 -0.61
N HIS A 125 6.63 -14.93 -1.55
CA HIS A 125 5.84 -14.83 -2.78
C HIS A 125 4.37 -15.13 -2.49
N ALA A 126 3.47 -14.29 -3.01
CA ALA A 126 2.03 -14.51 -3.00
C ALA A 126 1.48 -14.16 -4.38
N GLY A 127 1.35 -15.15 -5.25
CA GLY A 127 1.14 -14.92 -6.67
C GLY A 127 2.31 -14.12 -7.26
N ASN A 128 2.04 -13.02 -7.96
CA ASN A 128 3.07 -12.15 -8.55
C ASN A 128 3.61 -11.09 -7.57
N SER A 129 3.09 -11.03 -6.35
CA SER A 129 3.48 -10.03 -5.35
C SER A 129 4.48 -10.59 -4.34
N LEU A 130 5.30 -9.69 -3.78
CA LEU A 130 6.14 -9.95 -2.61
C LEU A 130 5.45 -9.39 -1.37
N VAL A 131 5.29 -10.20 -0.33
CA VAL A 131 4.51 -9.83 0.86
C VAL A 131 5.26 -10.19 2.13
N SER A 132 5.32 -9.26 3.06
CA SER A 132 5.89 -9.50 4.39
C SER A 132 4.79 -9.84 5.39
N CYS A 133 4.29 -11.07 5.33
CA CYS A 133 3.20 -11.56 6.19
C CYS A 133 3.26 -13.07 6.35
N PHE A 134 3.16 -13.57 7.58
CA PHE A 134 3.17 -15.02 7.87
C PHE A 134 2.02 -15.81 7.22
N ARG A 135 0.96 -15.14 6.78
CA ARG A 135 -0.15 -15.80 6.06
C ARG A 135 0.29 -16.47 4.75
N TYR A 136 1.39 -15.98 4.19
CA TYR A 136 1.94 -16.44 2.91
C TYR A 136 3.22 -17.26 3.08
N GLU A 137 3.58 -17.58 4.32
CA GLU A 137 4.72 -18.46 4.61
C GLU A 137 4.47 -19.86 4.03
N GLY A 138 5.33 -20.30 3.12
CA GLY A 138 5.22 -21.61 2.47
C GLY A 138 4.38 -21.64 1.18
N GLU A 139 3.82 -20.53 0.72
CA GLU A 139 3.33 -20.45 -0.65
C GLU A 139 4.53 -20.59 -1.58
N LYS A 140 4.49 -21.61 -2.45
CA LYS A 140 5.50 -21.81 -3.50
C LYS A 140 5.10 -21.02 -4.73
N GLU A 141 6.10 -20.54 -5.44
CA GLU A 141 5.93 -19.98 -6.79
C GLU A 141 5.10 -20.87 -7.70
#